data_a4b571503bcbd2bb66f42e9df81b33ff
#
_entry.id   a4b571503bcbd2bb66f42e9df81b33ff
#
_cell.length_a   1.000
_cell.length_b   1.000
_cell.length_c   1.000
_cell.angle_alpha   90.00
_cell.angle_beta   90.00
_cell.angle_gamma   90.00
#
_symmetry.space_group_name_H-M   'P 1'
#
loop_
_entity.id
_entity.type
_entity.pdbx_description
1 polymer ?
#
loop_
_entity_poly.entity_id
_entity_poly.type
_entity_poly.pdbx_seq_one_letter_code
_entity_poly.pdbx_strand_id
1 'polypeptide(L)'
;EKSHLSFSVKMRLGWEDKEEWKPVLDLLNNIPLKQITLHPRIGTQQYKGKVDMESFDAFYNTCKHSLIYNGDLTTIEDIHRIENSYPKLAGIMIGRGLLARPTLSAEYASGKEYSEAERRNLLHAMHDRLIAHYETTANSEAQIHSRMRLFWEYMETEIGRKVYKKIMKAGNLKNYLNAVREI
;
A
#
# COMPACT_ATOMS: atom_id res chain seq x y z
N GLU A 1 18.68 -31.50 -4.88
CA GLU A 1 19.09 -30.84 -3.61
C GLU A 1 17.88 -30.15 -3.02
N LYS A 2 17.55 -30.46 -1.75
CA LYS A 2 16.49 -29.76 -1.05
C LYS A 2 17.01 -28.36 -0.63
N SER A 3 16.54 -27.33 -1.29
CA SER A 3 16.80 -25.95 -0.87
C SER A 3 16.17 -25.70 0.51
N HIS A 4 16.91 -25.09 1.43
CA HIS A 4 16.38 -24.64 2.73
C HIS A 4 15.59 -23.33 2.61
N LEU A 5 15.30 -22.86 1.39
CA LEU A 5 14.59 -21.62 1.13
C LEU A 5 13.07 -21.84 1.21
N SER A 6 12.40 -20.92 1.88
CA SER A 6 10.95 -20.82 1.86
C SER A 6 10.50 -19.87 0.74
N PHE A 7 9.60 -20.34 -0.10
CA PHE A 7 9.06 -19.55 -1.21
C PHE A 7 7.66 -19.04 -0.89
N SER A 8 7.38 -17.84 -1.30
CA SER A 8 6.04 -17.25 -1.31
C SER A 8 5.75 -16.67 -2.70
N VAL A 9 4.48 -16.64 -3.07
CA VAL A 9 4.03 -16.11 -4.36
C VAL A 9 3.15 -14.90 -4.12
N LYS A 10 3.39 -13.80 -4.85
CA LYS A 10 2.45 -12.69 -4.97
C LYS A 10 1.93 -12.65 -6.40
N MET A 11 0.61 -12.68 -6.57
CA MET A 11 -0.01 -12.76 -7.88
C MET A 11 -1.25 -11.88 -7.99
N ARG A 12 -1.70 -11.68 -9.23
CA ARG A 12 -3.01 -11.17 -9.60
C ARG A 12 -3.86 -12.31 -10.14
N LEU A 13 -5.13 -12.03 -10.48
CA LEU A 13 -6.05 -13.02 -11.08
C LEU A 13 -5.56 -13.52 -12.45
N GLY A 14 -4.93 -12.65 -13.23
CA GLY A 14 -4.38 -12.94 -14.52
C GLY A 14 -3.81 -11.68 -15.16
N TRP A 15 -3.42 -11.75 -16.43
CA TRP A 15 -2.97 -10.60 -17.19
C TRP A 15 -4.14 -9.89 -17.88
N GLU A 16 -4.96 -10.62 -18.65
CA GLU A 16 -6.11 -10.10 -19.39
C GLU A 16 -7.44 -10.67 -18.91
N ASP A 17 -7.45 -11.93 -18.44
CA ASP A 17 -8.65 -12.61 -17.98
C ASP A 17 -8.60 -12.89 -16.47
N LYS A 18 -9.74 -12.67 -15.81
CA LYS A 18 -9.90 -12.93 -14.39
C LYS A 18 -9.92 -14.41 -14.01
N GLU A 19 -10.00 -15.31 -14.96
CA GLU A 19 -10.04 -16.76 -14.77
C GLU A 19 -8.65 -17.43 -14.89
N GLU A 20 -7.63 -16.69 -15.35
CA GLU A 20 -6.27 -17.22 -15.56
C GLU A 20 -5.63 -17.77 -14.28
N TRP A 21 -6.05 -17.32 -13.10
CA TRP A 21 -5.54 -17.83 -11.82
C TRP A 21 -5.87 -19.31 -11.58
N LYS A 22 -6.97 -19.84 -12.15
CA LYS A 22 -7.45 -21.21 -11.86
C LYS A 22 -6.42 -22.28 -12.14
N PRO A 23 -5.91 -22.44 -13.39
CA PRO A 23 -4.89 -23.44 -13.68
C PRO A 23 -3.58 -23.16 -12.94
N VAL A 24 -3.26 -21.88 -12.66
CA VAL A 24 -2.07 -21.50 -11.89
C VAL A 24 -2.20 -21.96 -10.44
N LEU A 25 -3.35 -21.74 -9.80
CA LEU A 25 -3.58 -22.19 -8.41
C LEU A 25 -3.55 -23.72 -8.29
N ASP A 26 -4.09 -24.44 -9.27
CA ASP A 26 -4.02 -25.91 -9.29
C ASP A 26 -2.57 -26.40 -9.24
N LEU A 27 -1.64 -25.78 -9.99
CA LEU A 27 -0.23 -26.07 -9.92
C LEU A 27 0.38 -25.66 -8.58
N LEU A 28 0.11 -24.45 -8.10
CA LEU A 28 0.65 -23.93 -6.85
C LEU A 28 0.22 -24.78 -5.64
N ASN A 29 -1.01 -25.28 -5.62
CA ASN A 29 -1.53 -26.14 -4.55
C ASN A 29 -0.77 -27.47 -4.39
N ASN A 30 0.05 -27.84 -5.38
CA ASN A 30 0.86 -29.09 -5.39
C ASN A 30 2.34 -28.87 -5.05
N ILE A 31 2.76 -27.63 -4.79
CA ILE A 31 4.15 -27.32 -4.41
C ILE A 31 4.20 -26.70 -2.99
N PRO A 32 5.30 -26.89 -2.25
CA PRO A 32 5.40 -26.38 -0.88
C PRO A 32 5.68 -24.86 -0.89
N LEU A 33 4.63 -24.06 -0.70
CA LEU A 33 4.74 -22.61 -0.52
C LEU A 33 4.52 -22.21 0.93
N LYS A 34 5.23 -21.19 1.39
CA LYS A 34 5.00 -20.57 2.69
C LYS A 34 3.66 -19.86 2.72
N GLN A 35 3.36 -19.10 1.66
CA GLN A 35 2.12 -18.32 1.54
C GLN A 35 1.90 -17.86 0.10
N ILE A 36 0.66 -17.51 -0.20
CA ILE A 36 0.26 -16.81 -1.43
C ILE A 36 -0.34 -15.47 -1.05
N THR A 37 0.07 -14.39 -1.74
CA THR A 37 -0.58 -13.09 -1.66
C THR A 37 -1.36 -12.84 -2.94
N LEU A 38 -2.68 -12.71 -2.86
CA LEU A 38 -3.53 -12.43 -4.01
C LEU A 38 -3.99 -10.97 -4.03
N HIS A 39 -3.77 -10.32 -5.17
CA HIS A 39 -4.39 -9.04 -5.51
C HIS A 39 -5.51 -9.31 -6.53
N PRO A 40 -6.80 -9.26 -6.13
CA PRO A 40 -7.90 -9.67 -7.00
C PRO A 40 -8.23 -8.61 -8.06
N ARG A 41 -7.31 -8.45 -8.98
CA ARG A 41 -7.35 -7.63 -10.19
C ARG A 41 -6.57 -8.32 -11.30
N ILE A 42 -6.92 -8.05 -12.56
CA ILE A 42 -6.09 -8.46 -13.71
C ILE A 42 -4.93 -7.47 -13.95
N GLY A 43 -3.91 -7.90 -14.67
CA GLY A 43 -2.72 -7.11 -14.98
C GLY A 43 -3.02 -5.82 -15.73
N THR A 44 -3.78 -5.92 -16.81
CA THR A 44 -4.17 -4.81 -17.68
C THR A 44 -5.05 -3.75 -16.98
N GLN A 45 -5.80 -4.15 -15.95
CA GLN A 45 -6.60 -3.23 -15.13
C GLN A 45 -5.72 -2.26 -14.33
N GLN A 46 -4.48 -2.65 -14.00
CA GLN A 46 -3.60 -1.92 -13.10
C GLN A 46 -4.27 -1.60 -11.76
N TYR A 47 -4.65 -0.33 -11.54
CA TYR A 47 -5.33 0.14 -10.32
C TYR A 47 -6.69 0.78 -10.61
N LYS A 48 -7.20 0.64 -11.84
CA LYS A 48 -8.50 1.18 -12.22
C LYS A 48 -9.64 0.27 -11.75
N GLY A 49 -10.78 0.88 -11.44
CA GLY A 49 -11.97 0.16 -10.98
C GLY A 49 -11.78 -0.48 -9.59
N LYS A 50 -12.66 -1.39 -9.23
CA LYS A 50 -12.66 -2.12 -7.96
C LYS A 50 -11.93 -3.45 -8.06
N VAL A 51 -11.53 -4.01 -6.93
CA VAL A 51 -11.10 -5.40 -6.81
C VAL A 51 -12.27 -6.35 -7.08
N ASP A 52 -11.99 -7.50 -7.67
CA ASP A 52 -12.98 -8.56 -7.96
C ASP A 52 -13.07 -9.50 -6.74
N MET A 53 -14.06 -9.22 -5.88
CA MET A 53 -14.28 -10.02 -4.67
C MET A 53 -14.91 -11.37 -4.96
N GLU A 54 -15.65 -11.54 -6.05
CA GLU A 54 -16.20 -12.83 -6.48
C GLU A 54 -15.07 -13.82 -6.82
N SER A 55 -14.11 -13.36 -7.62
CA SER A 55 -12.90 -14.16 -7.92
C SER A 55 -12.05 -14.39 -6.68
N PHE A 56 -12.00 -13.43 -5.74
CA PHE A 56 -11.32 -13.62 -4.46
C PHE A 56 -11.98 -14.71 -3.62
N ASP A 57 -13.30 -14.72 -3.51
CA ASP A 57 -14.06 -15.76 -2.79
C ASP A 57 -13.76 -17.16 -3.35
N ALA A 58 -13.79 -17.30 -4.67
CA ALA A 58 -13.47 -18.57 -5.32
C ALA A 58 -12.04 -19.02 -5.04
N PHE A 59 -11.08 -18.11 -5.12
CA PHE A 59 -9.67 -18.37 -4.81
C PHE A 59 -9.48 -18.75 -3.33
N TYR A 60 -10.07 -17.99 -2.42
CA TYR A 60 -10.00 -18.24 -0.96
C TYR A 60 -10.48 -19.63 -0.58
N ASN A 61 -11.57 -20.09 -1.18
CA ASN A 61 -12.15 -21.40 -0.92
C ASN A 61 -11.35 -22.56 -1.54
N THR A 62 -10.52 -22.30 -2.55
CA THR A 62 -9.75 -23.31 -3.31
C THR A 62 -8.29 -23.36 -2.88
N CYS A 63 -7.72 -22.28 -2.36
CA CYS A 63 -6.32 -22.17 -1.98
C CYS A 63 -6.02 -23.04 -0.76
N LYS A 64 -4.98 -23.91 -0.88
CA LYS A 64 -4.51 -24.80 0.20
C LYS A 64 -3.40 -24.19 1.05
N HIS A 65 -2.87 -23.04 0.67
CA HIS A 65 -1.79 -22.35 1.37
C HIS A 65 -2.30 -21.24 2.29
N SER A 66 -1.44 -20.79 3.20
CA SER A 66 -1.67 -19.54 3.93
C SER A 66 -1.88 -18.41 2.93
N LEU A 67 -3.06 -17.77 2.97
CA LEU A 67 -3.45 -16.74 2.02
C LEU A 67 -3.40 -15.36 2.66
N ILE A 68 -2.82 -14.40 1.93
CA ILE A 68 -2.77 -12.98 2.27
C ILE A 68 -3.61 -12.21 1.26
N TYR A 69 -4.55 -11.40 1.76
CA TYR A 69 -5.31 -10.48 0.92
C TYR A 69 -4.51 -9.22 0.61
N ASN A 70 -4.55 -8.77 -0.64
CA ASN A 70 -4.00 -7.48 -1.04
C ASN A 70 -4.96 -6.74 -1.96
N GLY A 71 -5.51 -5.61 -1.55
CA GLY A 71 -6.38 -4.79 -2.41
C GLY A 71 -7.11 -3.69 -1.66
N ASP A 72 -7.05 -2.47 -2.17
CA ASP A 72 -7.85 -1.28 -1.82
C ASP A 72 -8.17 -1.09 -0.31
N LEU A 73 -7.21 -1.38 0.56
CA LEU A 73 -7.32 -1.15 2.00
C LEU A 73 -6.74 0.24 2.32
N THR A 74 -7.59 1.14 2.79
CA THR A 74 -7.22 2.54 3.06
C THR A 74 -7.63 3.01 4.45
N THR A 75 -8.53 2.27 5.12
CA THR A 75 -9.03 2.58 6.46
C THR A 75 -8.97 1.36 7.36
N ILE A 76 -9.12 1.57 8.68
CA ILE A 76 -9.22 0.49 9.68
C ILE A 76 -10.48 -0.34 9.43
N GLU A 77 -11.58 0.30 9.04
CA GLU A 77 -12.84 -0.38 8.71
C GLU A 77 -12.68 -1.31 7.50
N ASP A 78 -11.89 -0.91 6.48
CA ASP A 78 -11.58 -1.80 5.36
C ASP A 78 -10.85 -3.06 5.82
N ILE A 79 -9.89 -2.90 6.73
CA ILE A 79 -9.12 -4.00 7.31
C ILE A 79 -10.06 -4.95 8.05
N HIS A 80 -10.84 -4.45 8.99
CA HIS A 80 -11.77 -5.25 9.77
C HIS A 80 -12.83 -5.93 8.91
N ARG A 81 -13.34 -5.26 7.88
CA ARG A 81 -14.29 -5.86 6.94
C ARG A 81 -13.70 -7.09 6.25
N ILE A 82 -12.46 -7.01 5.79
CA ILE A 82 -11.79 -8.16 5.14
C ILE A 82 -11.53 -9.28 6.14
N GLU A 83 -11.01 -8.98 7.32
CA GLU A 83 -10.73 -10.00 8.36
C GLU A 83 -12.00 -10.71 8.81
N ASN A 84 -13.08 -9.97 9.04
CA ASN A 84 -14.37 -10.54 9.43
C ASN A 84 -14.99 -11.41 8.34
N SER A 85 -14.84 -11.00 7.06
CA SER A 85 -15.36 -11.77 5.93
C SER A 85 -14.52 -13.02 5.62
N TYR A 86 -13.22 -12.99 5.93
CA TYR A 86 -12.27 -14.05 5.59
C TYR A 86 -11.40 -14.48 6.78
N PRO A 87 -11.98 -15.13 7.80
CA PRO A 87 -11.30 -15.42 9.08
C PRO A 87 -10.12 -16.42 8.98
N LYS A 88 -9.95 -17.11 7.85
CA LYS A 88 -8.82 -18.01 7.60
C LYS A 88 -7.64 -17.34 6.89
N LEU A 89 -7.72 -16.03 6.62
CA LEU A 89 -6.56 -15.31 6.09
C LEU A 89 -5.39 -15.34 7.07
N ALA A 90 -4.19 -15.57 6.55
CA ALA A 90 -2.97 -15.47 7.34
C ALA A 90 -2.54 -14.01 7.58
N GLY A 91 -3.13 -13.07 6.86
CA GLY A 91 -2.88 -11.65 7.01
C GLY A 91 -3.37 -10.83 5.83
N ILE A 92 -3.04 -9.56 5.87
CA ILE A 92 -3.34 -8.58 4.83
C ILE A 92 -2.06 -7.87 4.38
N MET A 93 -2.01 -7.46 3.11
CA MET A 93 -0.95 -6.63 2.55
C MET A 93 -1.53 -5.31 2.11
N ILE A 94 -1.04 -4.22 2.69
CA ILE A 94 -1.47 -2.86 2.34
C ILE A 94 -0.36 -2.19 1.52
N GLY A 95 -0.72 -1.66 0.35
CA GLY A 95 0.20 -0.90 -0.51
C GLY A 95 -0.06 0.61 -0.40
N ARG A 96 -0.78 1.14 -1.37
CA ARG A 96 -1.07 2.58 -1.48
C ARG A 96 -1.77 3.18 -0.26
N GLY A 97 -2.56 2.38 0.47
CA GLY A 97 -3.19 2.82 1.71
C GLY A 97 -2.18 3.30 2.76
N LEU A 98 -1.03 2.61 2.91
CA LEU A 98 0.04 3.05 3.82
C LEU A 98 0.82 4.26 3.27
N LEU A 99 0.88 4.45 1.95
CA LEU A 99 1.45 5.66 1.37
C LEU A 99 0.53 6.87 1.55
N ALA A 100 -0.79 6.64 1.53
CA ALA A 100 -1.79 7.68 1.75
C ALA A 100 -1.96 8.03 3.24
N ARG A 101 -1.88 7.04 4.13
CA ARG A 101 -1.99 7.18 5.60
C ARG A 101 -0.89 6.34 6.27
N PRO A 102 0.33 6.85 6.42
CA PRO A 102 1.46 6.09 6.97
C PRO A 102 1.23 5.56 8.40
N THR A 103 0.34 6.17 9.16
CA THR A 103 -0.02 5.78 10.52
C THR A 103 -0.97 4.58 10.59
N LEU A 104 -1.63 4.21 9.47
CA LEU A 104 -2.71 3.20 9.43
C LEU A 104 -2.32 1.86 10.10
N SER A 105 -1.10 1.37 9.87
CA SER A 105 -0.66 0.11 10.48
C SER A 105 -0.45 0.20 11.98
N ALA A 106 0.05 1.33 12.48
CA ALA A 106 0.25 1.57 13.91
C ALA A 106 -1.08 1.76 14.62
N GLU A 107 -2.01 2.48 14.00
CA GLU A 107 -3.36 2.67 14.51
C GLU A 107 -4.10 1.34 14.60
N TYR A 108 -4.05 0.53 13.54
CA TYR A 108 -4.63 -0.80 13.53
C TYR A 108 -4.03 -1.70 14.63
N ALA A 109 -2.69 -1.77 14.73
CA ALA A 109 -2.00 -2.62 15.70
C ALA A 109 -2.26 -2.21 17.16
N SER A 110 -2.43 -0.92 17.43
CA SER A 110 -2.70 -0.39 18.78
C SER A 110 -4.19 -0.39 19.15
N GLY A 111 -5.09 -0.56 18.16
CA GLY A 111 -6.53 -0.37 18.36
C GLY A 111 -6.92 1.08 18.68
N LYS A 112 -6.00 2.05 18.49
CA LYS A 112 -6.23 3.47 18.74
C LYS A 112 -6.12 4.25 17.43
N GLU A 113 -7.20 4.88 17.02
CA GLU A 113 -7.18 5.82 15.91
C GLU A 113 -6.56 7.14 16.34
N TYR A 114 -5.62 7.68 15.54
CA TYR A 114 -4.98 8.95 15.80
C TYR A 114 -5.86 10.11 15.31
N SER A 115 -5.91 11.17 16.10
CA SER A 115 -6.52 12.43 15.69
C SER A 115 -5.80 13.02 14.47
N GLU A 116 -6.48 13.88 13.73
CA GLU A 116 -5.88 14.59 12.58
C GLU A 116 -4.60 15.32 12.97
N ALA A 117 -4.60 15.97 14.15
CA ALA A 117 -3.42 16.68 14.65
C ALA A 117 -2.24 15.73 14.96
N GLU A 118 -2.51 14.57 15.58
CA GLU A 118 -1.47 13.56 15.82
C GLU A 118 -0.87 13.05 14.51
N ARG A 119 -1.71 12.74 13.51
CA ARG A 119 -1.23 12.28 12.20
C ARG A 119 -0.40 13.34 11.48
N ARG A 120 -0.84 14.59 11.49
CA ARG A 120 -0.09 15.73 10.89
C ARG A 120 1.27 15.92 11.55
N ASN A 121 1.34 15.86 12.87
CA ASN A 121 2.61 15.96 13.60
C ASN A 121 3.57 14.84 13.23
N LEU A 122 3.07 13.61 13.09
CA LEU A 122 3.89 12.46 12.64
C LEU A 122 4.36 12.61 11.19
N LEU A 123 3.50 13.12 10.30
CA LEU A 123 3.88 13.41 8.91
C LEU A 123 4.97 14.48 8.82
N HIS A 124 4.86 15.56 9.60
CA HIS A 124 5.90 16.58 9.66
C HIS A 124 7.22 16.00 10.18
N ALA A 125 7.19 15.23 11.27
CA ALA A 125 8.39 14.60 11.81
C ALA A 125 9.04 13.63 10.80
N MET A 126 8.26 12.87 10.05
CA MET A 126 8.76 11.98 9.00
C MET A 126 9.34 12.77 7.82
N HIS A 127 8.64 13.81 7.37
CA HIS A 127 9.08 14.72 6.33
C HIS A 127 10.43 15.37 6.68
N ASP A 128 10.58 15.92 7.89
CA ASP A 128 11.79 16.60 8.33
C ASP A 128 13.00 15.65 8.40
N ARG A 129 12.78 14.41 8.83
CA ARG A 129 13.83 13.37 8.79
C ARG A 129 14.28 13.05 7.37
N LEU A 130 13.33 13.00 6.41
CA LEU A 130 13.67 12.77 5.01
C LEU A 130 14.42 13.96 4.40
N ILE A 131 14.01 15.19 4.70
CA ILE A 131 14.74 16.41 4.29
C ILE A 131 16.19 16.35 4.83
N ALA A 132 16.36 16.16 6.13
CA ALA A 132 17.68 16.08 6.75
C ALA A 132 18.58 14.98 6.11
N HIS A 133 17.99 13.82 5.80
CA HIS A 133 18.71 12.77 5.08
C HIS A 133 19.10 13.21 3.66
N TYR A 134 18.20 13.83 2.92
CA TYR A 134 18.52 14.26 1.55
C TYR A 134 19.47 15.47 1.50
N GLU A 135 19.49 16.33 2.50
CA GLU A 135 20.51 17.40 2.62
C GLU A 135 21.94 16.84 2.70
N THR A 136 22.11 15.64 3.24
CA THR A 136 23.43 14.98 3.32
C THR A 136 23.77 14.10 2.11
N THR A 137 22.77 13.67 1.33
CA THR A 137 22.93 12.66 0.26
C THR A 137 22.60 13.14 -1.15
N ALA A 138 21.94 14.28 -1.28
CA ALA A 138 21.61 14.85 -2.57
C ALA A 138 22.67 15.87 -3.03
N ASN A 139 22.86 15.96 -4.34
CA ASN A 139 23.85 16.84 -4.95
C ASN A 139 23.32 18.28 -5.20
N SER A 140 22.02 18.53 -5.01
CA SER A 140 21.41 19.85 -5.22
C SER A 140 20.01 19.96 -4.60
N GLU A 141 19.57 21.19 -4.29
CA GLU A 141 18.21 21.49 -3.84
C GLU A 141 17.14 21.00 -4.85
N ALA A 142 17.40 21.05 -6.14
CA ALA A 142 16.50 20.55 -7.16
C ALA A 142 16.28 19.03 -7.03
N GLN A 143 17.32 18.29 -6.67
CA GLN A 143 17.24 16.85 -6.42
C GLN A 143 16.46 16.54 -5.15
N ILE A 144 16.70 17.29 -4.06
CA ILE A 144 15.90 17.19 -2.82
C ILE A 144 14.43 17.42 -3.13
N HIS A 145 14.10 18.54 -3.78
CA HIS A 145 12.75 18.89 -4.15
C HIS A 145 12.06 17.80 -4.98
N SER A 146 12.74 17.26 -6.01
CA SER A 146 12.19 16.21 -6.86
C SER A 146 11.86 14.93 -6.06
N ARG A 147 12.75 14.50 -5.15
CA ARG A 147 12.54 13.32 -4.31
C ARG A 147 11.42 13.54 -3.28
N MET A 148 11.39 14.72 -2.67
CA MET A 148 10.41 15.03 -1.63
C MET A 148 8.97 15.17 -2.17
N ARG A 149 8.79 15.53 -3.44
CA ARG A 149 7.46 15.53 -4.05
C ARG A 149 6.83 14.16 -4.10
N LEU A 150 7.62 13.10 -4.28
CA LEU A 150 7.12 11.71 -4.31
C LEU A 150 6.56 11.27 -2.95
N PHE A 151 7.08 11.84 -1.86
CA PHE A 151 6.57 11.57 -0.50
C PHE A 151 5.07 11.90 -0.38
N TRP A 152 4.58 12.93 -1.06
CA TRP A 152 3.20 13.40 -0.99
C TRP A 152 2.27 12.78 -2.03
N GLU A 153 2.76 11.98 -2.95
CA GLU A 153 2.03 11.53 -4.15
C GLU A 153 0.65 10.93 -3.84
N TYR A 154 0.52 10.23 -2.72
CA TYR A 154 -0.72 9.55 -2.33
C TYR A 154 -1.49 10.25 -1.19
N MET A 155 -1.02 11.39 -0.69
CA MET A 155 -1.52 12.01 0.55
C MET A 155 -2.56 13.11 0.32
N GLU A 156 -3.15 13.25 -0.87
CA GLU A 156 -4.14 14.31 -1.14
C GLU A 156 -5.29 14.30 -0.13
N THR A 157 -5.79 13.12 0.23
CA THR A 157 -6.89 12.96 1.20
C THR A 157 -6.45 13.35 2.62
N GLU A 158 -5.24 13.00 3.02
CA GLU A 158 -4.72 13.22 4.36
C GLU A 158 -4.41 14.70 4.65
N ILE A 159 -3.83 15.42 3.67
CA ILE A 159 -3.42 16.82 3.85
C ILE A 159 -4.38 17.85 3.23
N GLY A 160 -5.39 17.37 2.51
CA GLY A 160 -6.38 18.20 1.83
C GLY A 160 -5.92 18.73 0.47
N ARG A 161 -6.86 18.75 -0.47
CA ARG A 161 -6.62 19.04 -1.90
C ARG A 161 -5.92 20.38 -2.16
N LYS A 162 -6.23 21.41 -1.35
CA LYS A 162 -5.67 22.77 -1.56
C LYS A 162 -4.16 22.77 -1.29
N VAL A 163 -3.75 22.23 -0.13
CA VAL A 163 -2.35 22.14 0.28
C VAL A 163 -1.58 21.18 -0.64
N TYR A 164 -2.15 20.00 -0.91
CA TYR A 164 -1.59 19.04 -1.85
C TYR A 164 -1.24 19.67 -3.20
N LYS A 165 -2.18 20.44 -3.81
CA LYS A 165 -1.92 21.12 -5.08
C LYS A 165 -0.81 22.16 -4.99
N LYS A 166 -0.66 22.88 -3.87
CA LYS A 166 0.43 23.82 -3.67
C LYS A 166 1.78 23.11 -3.62
N ILE A 167 1.86 22.00 -2.87
CA ILE A 167 3.06 21.16 -2.76
C ILE A 167 3.45 20.63 -4.14
N MET A 168 2.52 20.01 -4.85
CA MET A 168 2.78 19.36 -6.14
C MET A 168 3.13 20.34 -7.27
N LYS A 169 2.69 21.60 -7.17
CA LYS A 169 2.97 22.67 -8.14
C LYS A 169 4.16 23.53 -7.76
N ALA A 170 4.77 23.35 -6.60
CA ALA A 170 5.95 24.11 -6.19
C ALA A 170 7.08 23.93 -7.21
N GLY A 171 7.64 25.02 -7.71
CA GLY A 171 8.69 24.99 -8.73
C GLY A 171 10.10 24.86 -8.19
N ASN A 172 10.29 24.99 -6.87
CA ASN A 172 11.58 24.90 -6.20
C ASN A 172 11.43 24.49 -4.73
N LEU A 173 12.55 24.15 -4.07
CA LEU A 173 12.56 23.68 -2.69
C LEU A 173 11.97 24.69 -1.72
N LYS A 174 12.29 25.99 -1.87
CA LYS A 174 11.77 27.06 -0.99
C LYS A 174 10.24 27.15 -1.03
N ASN A 175 9.65 27.17 -2.22
CA ASN A 175 8.20 27.22 -2.38
C ASN A 175 7.53 25.94 -1.89
N TYR A 176 8.19 24.78 -2.10
CA TYR A 176 7.76 23.49 -1.58
C TYR A 176 7.70 23.50 -0.04
N LEU A 177 8.76 23.90 0.64
CA LEU A 177 8.81 23.96 2.11
C LEU A 177 7.77 24.94 2.69
N ASN A 178 7.53 26.08 2.01
CA ASN A 178 6.47 27.00 2.42
C ASN A 178 5.07 26.36 2.29
N ALA A 179 4.82 25.57 1.24
CA ALA A 179 3.55 24.87 1.07
C ALA A 179 3.34 23.76 2.12
N VAL A 180 4.41 23.05 2.51
CA VAL A 180 4.35 22.01 3.55
C VAL A 180 3.99 22.58 4.92
N ARG A 181 4.43 23.80 5.23
CA ARG A 181 4.08 24.48 6.50
C ARG A 181 2.59 24.81 6.67
N GLU A 182 1.81 24.68 5.60
CA GLU A 182 0.35 24.91 5.65
C GLU A 182 -0.45 23.65 6.05
N ILE A 183 0.21 22.50 6.21
CA ILE A 183 -0.39 21.27 6.75
C ILE A 183 -0.63 21.43 8.25
#